data_8115538ccf36712a00649fe40e1fd99b
#
_entry.id   8115538ccf36712a00649fe40e1fd99b
#
_cell.length_a   1.000
_cell.length_b   1.000
_cell.length_c   1.000
_cell.angle_alpha   90.00
_cell.angle_beta   90.00
_cell.angle_gamma   90.00
#
_symmetry.space_group_name_H-M   'P 1'
#
loop_
_entity.id
_entity.type
_entity.pdbx_description
1 polymer ?
#
loop_
_entity_poly.entity_id
_entity_poly.type
_entity_poly.pdbx_seq_one_letter_code
_entity_poly.pdbx_strand_id
1 'polypeptide(L)'
;GMMGLFKFESTMTNGGGKFDVTGMQSAKETKESVKTAQNYFKANAKQISASISTDNRDYLMYIQDCQGVGLDSNISLPALVAYCSVALDRPILPQLCVLGSMSLGGTINRVEELACTLQVAFDAGAKRVLIPMSSAADIPTVPTELFAKFQFSFYSSPEDAVIKAAGIEEIEVKEVTVGGNV
;
A
#
# COMPACT_ATOMS: atom_id res chain seq x y z
N GLY A 1 10.64 -14.11 -14.14
CA GLY A 1 11.49 -13.27 -13.32
C GLY A 1 11.28 -13.50 -11.83
N MET A 2 12.26 -13.10 -11.02
CA MET A 2 12.12 -13.17 -9.58
C MET A 2 11.30 -11.97 -9.07
N MET A 3 10.39 -12.23 -8.14
CA MET A 3 9.54 -11.20 -7.55
C MET A 3 10.07 -10.82 -6.17
N GLY A 4 10.15 -9.51 -5.90
CA GLY A 4 10.55 -9.00 -4.59
C GLY A 4 9.37 -8.91 -3.64
N LEU A 5 9.62 -9.15 -2.37
CA LEU A 5 8.66 -8.97 -1.29
C LEU A 5 9.28 -8.03 -0.25
N PHE A 6 8.52 -7.01 0.14
CA PHE A 6 8.96 -5.99 1.08
C PHE A 6 8.02 -5.88 2.26
N LYS A 7 8.59 -5.75 3.44
CA LYS A 7 7.85 -5.50 4.67
C LYS A 7 8.12 -4.08 5.15
N PHE A 8 7.07 -3.40 5.60
CA PHE A 8 7.13 -2.00 6.03
C PHE A 8 6.82 -1.89 7.51
N GLU A 9 7.66 -1.16 8.23
CA GLU A 9 7.38 -0.72 9.60
C GLU A 9 7.52 0.80 9.62
N SER A 10 6.49 1.50 10.08
CA SER A 10 6.50 2.95 10.09
C SER A 10 6.02 3.50 11.42
N THR A 11 6.55 4.66 11.78
CA THR A 11 6.16 5.40 12.97
C THR A 11 6.20 6.89 12.70
N MET A 12 5.53 7.65 13.54
CA MET A 12 5.42 9.09 13.42
C MET A 12 5.80 9.73 14.76
N THR A 13 6.60 10.78 14.69
CA THR A 13 7.00 11.55 15.88
C THR A 13 6.75 13.05 15.65
N ASN A 14 6.77 13.83 16.70
CA ASN A 14 6.75 15.28 16.58
C ASN A 14 8.03 15.76 15.91
N GLY A 15 7.92 16.69 14.98
CA GLY A 15 9.08 17.19 14.27
C GLY A 15 8.73 18.25 13.24
N GLY A 16 9.57 18.43 12.25
CA GLY A 16 9.48 19.50 11.25
C GLY A 16 9.11 19.04 9.84
N GLY A 17 8.57 17.83 9.67
CA GLY A 17 8.17 17.33 8.36
C GLY A 17 9.21 16.48 7.66
N LYS A 18 10.14 15.90 8.42
CA LYS A 18 11.20 15.06 7.88
C LYS A 18 10.69 13.65 7.58
N PHE A 19 11.13 13.10 6.44
CA PHE A 19 10.94 11.70 6.10
C PHE A 19 12.27 10.98 6.18
N ASP A 20 12.35 9.96 7.02
CA ASP A 20 13.56 9.18 7.22
C ASP A 20 13.25 7.72 6.90
N VAL A 21 14.04 7.11 6.01
CA VAL A 21 13.84 5.74 5.55
C VAL A 21 15.13 4.96 5.74
N THR A 22 15.01 3.80 6.37
CA THR A 22 16.13 2.89 6.61
C THR A 22 15.82 1.50 6.08
N GLY A 23 16.85 0.67 5.94
CA GLY A 23 16.71 -0.73 5.54
C GLY A 23 16.72 -0.97 4.04
N MET A 24 16.53 0.06 3.22
CA MET A 24 16.63 -0.10 1.76
C MET A 24 18.08 -0.32 1.36
N GLN A 25 18.30 -1.33 0.52
CA GLN A 25 19.57 -1.52 -0.14
C GLN A 25 19.72 -0.56 -1.31
N SER A 26 20.75 -0.71 -2.12
CA SER A 26 21.12 0.24 -3.16
C SER A 26 20.21 0.25 -4.40
N ALA A 27 19.10 -0.47 -4.41
CA ALA A 27 18.18 -0.54 -5.53
C ALA A 27 17.58 0.83 -5.86
N LYS A 28 17.86 1.31 -7.06
CA LYS A 28 17.53 2.67 -7.49
C LYS A 28 16.02 2.88 -7.64
N GLU A 29 15.36 1.99 -8.34
CA GLU A 29 13.91 2.08 -8.58
C GLU A 29 13.13 2.02 -7.26
N THR A 30 13.54 1.16 -6.35
CA THR A 30 12.92 1.05 -5.04
C THR A 30 13.00 2.37 -4.28
N LYS A 31 14.18 2.99 -4.25
CA LYS A 31 14.38 4.29 -3.59
C LYS A 31 13.56 5.41 -4.23
N GLU A 32 13.54 5.46 -5.56
CA GLU A 32 12.77 6.45 -6.30
C GLU A 32 11.28 6.27 -6.06
N SER A 33 10.79 5.03 -5.99
CA SER A 33 9.39 4.75 -5.73
C SER A 33 8.95 5.18 -4.34
N VAL A 34 9.79 4.99 -3.33
CA VAL A 34 9.52 5.48 -1.97
C VAL A 34 9.45 7.01 -1.96
N LYS A 35 10.35 7.67 -2.67
CA LYS A 35 10.34 9.12 -2.78
C LYS A 35 9.07 9.63 -3.49
N THR A 36 8.60 8.93 -4.50
CA THR A 36 7.32 9.21 -5.15
C THR A 36 6.18 9.14 -4.15
N ALA A 37 6.15 8.12 -3.30
CA ALA A 37 5.15 7.97 -2.25
C ALA A 37 5.20 9.14 -1.25
N GLN A 38 6.39 9.54 -0.83
CA GLN A 38 6.58 10.68 0.09
C GLN A 38 6.06 11.98 -0.51
N ASN A 39 6.40 12.23 -1.77
CA ASN A 39 5.98 13.45 -2.46
C ASN A 39 4.46 13.47 -2.69
N TYR A 40 3.89 12.35 -3.07
CA TYR A 40 2.44 12.21 -3.20
C TYR A 40 1.74 12.43 -1.86
N PHE A 41 2.25 11.84 -0.80
CA PHE A 41 1.72 12.00 0.55
C PHE A 41 1.71 13.47 0.98
N LYS A 42 2.82 14.18 0.79
CA LYS A 42 2.91 15.62 1.12
C LYS A 42 1.89 16.44 0.35
N ALA A 43 1.72 16.16 -0.95
CA ALA A 43 0.85 16.95 -1.82
C ALA A 43 -0.63 16.66 -1.59
N ASN A 44 -1.00 15.43 -1.18
CA ASN A 44 -2.38 14.95 -1.21
C ASN A 44 -2.90 14.48 0.15
N ALA A 45 -2.13 14.60 1.22
CA ALA A 45 -2.53 14.08 2.53
C ALA A 45 -3.87 14.64 3.03
N LYS A 46 -4.13 15.90 2.79
CA LYS A 46 -5.38 16.56 3.21
C LYS A 46 -6.61 16.05 2.46
N GLN A 47 -6.44 15.50 1.27
CA GLN A 47 -7.52 14.85 0.53
C GLN A 47 -7.89 13.49 1.13
N ILE A 48 -6.93 12.83 1.77
CA ILE A 48 -7.16 11.56 2.46
C ILE A 48 -7.84 11.82 3.80
N SER A 49 -7.31 12.76 4.57
CA SER A 49 -7.92 13.20 5.83
C SER A 49 -7.40 14.58 6.22
N ALA A 50 -8.31 15.43 6.69
CA ALA A 50 -7.95 16.76 7.22
C ALA A 50 -7.06 16.67 8.47
N SER A 51 -7.06 15.54 9.17
CA SER A 51 -6.27 15.34 10.38
C SER A 51 -4.79 15.08 10.12
N ILE A 52 -4.41 14.71 8.89
CA ILE A 52 -3.02 14.41 8.56
C ILE A 52 -2.21 15.70 8.52
N SER A 53 -1.10 15.72 9.26
CA SER A 53 -0.13 16.81 9.24
C SER A 53 1.21 16.31 8.73
N THR A 54 1.78 17.02 7.75
CA THR A 54 3.11 16.75 7.21
C THR A 54 4.16 17.78 7.62
N ASP A 55 3.73 18.90 8.21
CA ASP A 55 4.62 20.01 8.53
C ASP A 55 5.20 19.93 9.94
N ASN A 56 4.47 19.32 10.87
CA ASN A 56 4.86 19.26 12.29
C ASN A 56 5.04 17.83 12.79
N ARG A 57 5.17 16.88 11.89
CA ARG A 57 5.43 15.47 12.19
C ARG A 57 6.59 14.97 11.36
N ASP A 58 7.44 14.17 11.96
CA ASP A 58 8.45 13.39 11.26
C ASP A 58 7.93 11.96 11.07
N TYR A 59 8.21 11.40 9.90
CA TYR A 59 7.80 10.05 9.54
C TYR A 59 9.03 9.17 9.37
N LEU A 60 9.08 8.10 10.13
CA LEU A 60 10.18 7.14 10.11
C LEU A 60 9.65 5.84 9.51
N MET A 61 10.38 5.29 8.55
CA MET A 61 10.00 4.04 7.88
C MET A 61 11.19 3.11 7.78
N TYR A 62 11.00 1.87 8.18
CA TYR A 62 11.92 0.78 7.93
C TYR A 62 11.34 -0.14 6.86
N ILE A 63 12.12 -0.40 5.82
CA ILE A 63 11.72 -1.26 4.70
C ILE A 63 12.66 -2.44 4.66
N GLN A 64 12.10 -3.63 4.78
CA GLN A 64 12.84 -4.88 4.76
C GLN A 64 12.57 -5.63 3.46
N ASP A 65 13.64 -5.99 2.73
CA ASP A 65 13.57 -6.95 1.64
C ASP A 65 13.53 -8.35 2.26
N CYS A 66 12.36 -8.97 2.26
CA CYS A 66 12.14 -10.24 2.92
C CYS A 66 12.87 -11.41 2.26
N GLN A 67 13.27 -11.26 1.00
CA GLN A 67 14.02 -12.29 0.28
C GLN A 67 15.54 -12.09 0.35
N GLY A 68 15.99 -10.90 0.76
CA GLY A 68 17.40 -10.60 0.94
C GLY A 68 18.25 -10.61 -0.34
N VAL A 69 17.61 -10.54 -1.50
CA VAL A 69 18.29 -10.62 -2.81
C VAL A 69 18.47 -9.25 -3.48
N GLY A 70 18.02 -8.19 -2.84
CA GLY A 70 18.22 -6.82 -3.32
C GLY A 70 17.50 -6.52 -4.62
N LEU A 71 16.34 -7.12 -4.86
CA LEU A 71 15.57 -6.90 -6.07
C LEU A 71 15.07 -5.47 -6.15
N ASP A 72 15.15 -4.90 -7.34
CA ASP A 72 14.63 -3.56 -7.60
C ASP A 72 13.14 -3.64 -7.91
N SER A 73 12.33 -2.82 -7.25
CA SER A 73 10.88 -2.87 -7.39
C SER A 73 10.25 -1.51 -7.15
N ASN A 74 9.14 -1.26 -7.83
CA ASN A 74 8.32 -0.08 -7.57
C ASN A 74 7.37 -0.39 -6.41
N ILE A 75 7.65 0.17 -5.24
CA ILE A 75 6.85 0.00 -4.02
C ILE A 75 6.15 1.31 -3.62
N SER A 76 5.87 2.18 -4.59
CA SER A 76 5.28 3.50 -4.33
C SER A 76 3.94 3.41 -3.62
N LEU A 77 3.05 2.54 -4.06
CA LEU A 77 1.73 2.44 -3.46
C LEU A 77 1.75 1.80 -2.07
N PRO A 78 2.42 0.65 -1.85
CA PRO A 78 2.56 0.12 -0.49
C PRO A 78 3.20 1.10 0.49
N ALA A 79 4.19 1.86 0.05
CA ALA A 79 4.82 2.88 0.89
C ALA A 79 3.85 3.99 1.27
N LEU A 80 3.04 4.46 0.32
CA LEU A 80 1.99 5.45 0.60
C LEU A 80 0.99 4.93 1.63
N VAL A 81 0.54 3.69 1.46
CA VAL A 81 -0.38 3.05 2.41
C VAL A 81 0.24 3.01 3.81
N ALA A 82 1.51 2.68 3.91
CA ALA A 82 2.22 2.64 5.20
C ALA A 82 2.29 4.01 5.87
N TYR A 83 2.61 5.07 5.12
CA TYR A 83 2.62 6.43 5.65
C TYR A 83 1.24 6.88 6.12
N CYS A 84 0.22 6.61 5.32
CA CYS A 84 -1.15 7.01 5.65
C CYS A 84 -1.68 6.23 6.86
N SER A 85 -1.35 4.96 6.98
CA SER A 85 -1.74 4.14 8.13
C SER A 85 -1.23 4.75 9.44
N VAL A 86 0.04 5.14 9.47
CA VAL A 86 0.65 5.74 10.65
C VAL A 86 0.10 7.14 10.92
N ALA A 87 -0.11 7.94 9.86
CA ALA A 87 -0.63 9.29 9.99
C ALA A 87 -2.08 9.33 10.49
N LEU A 88 -2.88 8.33 10.11
CA LEU A 88 -4.27 8.20 10.52
C LEU A 88 -4.43 7.46 11.86
N ASP A 89 -3.34 6.90 12.38
CA ASP A 89 -3.37 5.99 13.54
C ASP A 89 -4.38 4.85 13.32
N ARG A 90 -4.38 4.30 12.10
CA ARG A 90 -5.24 3.20 11.69
C ARG A 90 -4.39 2.04 11.19
N PRO A 91 -4.36 0.90 11.90
CA PRO A 91 -3.57 -0.25 11.45
C PRO A 91 -4.13 -0.80 10.14
N ILE A 92 -3.22 -1.28 9.30
CA ILE A 92 -3.57 -2.00 8.07
C ILE A 92 -4.19 -3.35 8.46
N LEU A 93 -5.17 -3.81 7.69
CA LEU A 93 -5.80 -5.11 7.89
C LEU A 93 -4.73 -6.21 7.98
N PRO A 94 -4.88 -7.18 8.89
CA PRO A 94 -3.85 -8.19 9.08
C PRO A 94 -3.68 -9.07 7.85
N GLN A 95 -2.45 -9.49 7.60
CA GLN A 95 -2.07 -10.37 6.49
C GLN A 95 -2.48 -9.83 5.12
N LEU A 96 -2.45 -8.50 4.98
CA LEU A 96 -2.74 -7.81 3.72
C LEU A 96 -1.47 -7.62 2.92
N CYS A 97 -1.54 -7.98 1.64
CA CYS A 97 -0.54 -7.65 0.64
C CYS A 97 -1.12 -6.59 -0.29
N VAL A 98 -0.42 -5.47 -0.43
CA VAL A 98 -0.81 -4.37 -1.33
C VAL A 98 0.02 -4.47 -2.60
N LEU A 99 -0.64 -4.64 -3.73
CA LEU A 99 0.00 -4.79 -5.03
C LEU A 99 -0.32 -3.61 -5.93
N GLY A 100 0.56 -3.38 -6.90
CA GLY A 100 0.44 -2.28 -7.84
C GLY A 100 1.37 -1.14 -7.49
N SER A 101 1.45 -0.18 -8.39
CA SER A 101 2.28 1.01 -8.23
C SER A 101 1.53 2.24 -8.73
N MET A 102 2.08 3.41 -8.44
CA MET A 102 1.50 4.68 -8.88
C MET A 102 2.57 5.63 -9.37
N SER A 103 2.16 6.56 -10.22
CA SER A 103 2.96 7.73 -10.59
C SER A 103 2.77 8.84 -9.55
N LEU A 104 3.60 9.87 -9.65
CA LEU A 104 3.46 11.07 -8.80
C LEU A 104 2.10 11.76 -9.00
N GLY A 105 1.53 11.66 -10.18
CA GLY A 105 0.19 12.21 -10.46
C GLY A 105 -0.97 11.34 -9.97
N GLY A 106 -0.70 10.21 -9.36
CA GLY A 106 -1.74 9.32 -8.83
C GLY A 106 -2.29 8.32 -9.82
N THR A 107 -1.68 8.18 -11.00
CA THR A 107 -2.07 7.15 -11.96
C THR A 107 -1.65 5.78 -11.43
N ILE A 108 -2.60 4.86 -11.40
CA ILE A 108 -2.36 3.50 -10.92
C ILE A 108 -1.91 2.62 -12.09
N ASN A 109 -0.84 1.86 -11.87
CA ASN A 109 -0.34 0.87 -12.82
C ASN A 109 -0.80 -0.51 -12.40
N ARG A 110 -1.24 -1.31 -13.38
CA ARG A 110 -1.64 -2.70 -13.12
C ARG A 110 -0.46 -3.54 -12.67
N VAL A 111 -0.75 -4.65 -12.01
CA VAL A 111 0.27 -5.62 -11.58
C VAL A 111 0.73 -6.44 -12.78
N GLU A 112 2.04 -6.49 -13.00
CA GLU A 112 2.63 -7.39 -13.99
C GLU A 112 2.78 -8.79 -13.41
N GLU A 113 2.66 -9.81 -14.26
CA GLU A 113 2.81 -11.22 -13.86
C GLU A 113 1.99 -11.56 -12.61
N LEU A 114 0.70 -11.27 -12.63
CA LEU A 114 -0.18 -11.37 -11.46
C LEU A 114 -0.11 -12.73 -10.78
N ALA A 115 -0.13 -13.83 -11.53
CA ALA A 115 -0.08 -15.17 -10.96
C ALA A 115 1.21 -15.41 -10.17
N CYS A 116 2.36 -14.99 -10.69
CA CYS A 116 3.64 -15.12 -9.99
C CYS A 116 3.68 -14.26 -8.74
N THR A 117 3.19 -13.04 -8.83
CA THR A 117 3.12 -12.11 -7.69
C THR A 117 2.24 -12.66 -6.57
N LEU A 118 1.10 -13.23 -6.92
CA LEU A 118 0.19 -13.84 -5.94
C LEU A 118 0.80 -15.08 -5.28
N GLN A 119 1.58 -15.86 -6.03
CA GLN A 119 2.28 -17.01 -5.44
C GLN A 119 3.28 -16.56 -4.38
N VAL A 120 4.05 -15.50 -4.66
CA VAL A 120 4.99 -14.95 -3.69
C VAL A 120 4.25 -14.43 -2.45
N ALA A 121 3.12 -13.74 -2.64
CA ALA A 121 2.30 -13.26 -1.53
C ALA A 121 1.75 -14.42 -0.68
N PHE A 122 1.29 -15.47 -1.32
CA PHE A 122 0.80 -16.66 -0.62
C PHE A 122 1.90 -17.31 0.22
N ASP A 123 3.08 -17.49 -0.36
CA ASP A 123 4.23 -18.10 0.33
C ASP A 123 4.67 -17.27 1.53
N ALA A 124 4.42 -15.97 1.51
CA ALA A 124 4.72 -15.05 2.61
C ALA A 124 3.62 -14.99 3.68
N GLY A 125 2.53 -15.72 3.49
CA GLY A 125 1.44 -15.80 4.48
C GLY A 125 0.33 -14.77 4.29
N ALA A 126 0.26 -14.08 3.15
CA ALA A 126 -0.84 -13.16 2.86
C ALA A 126 -2.16 -13.93 2.71
N LYS A 127 -3.21 -13.37 3.28
CA LYS A 127 -4.58 -13.90 3.15
C LYS A 127 -5.51 -12.90 2.47
N ARG A 128 -5.16 -11.63 2.51
CA ARG A 128 -5.88 -10.54 1.85
C ARG A 128 -4.96 -9.90 0.83
N VAL A 129 -5.52 -9.58 -0.34
CA VAL A 129 -4.78 -8.93 -1.41
C VAL A 129 -5.57 -7.73 -1.90
N LEU A 130 -4.91 -6.59 -1.93
CA LEU A 130 -5.45 -5.36 -2.48
C LEU A 130 -4.75 -5.10 -3.81
N ILE A 131 -5.52 -5.12 -4.91
CA ILE A 131 -4.98 -4.99 -6.27
C ILE A 131 -5.69 -3.88 -7.05
N PRO A 132 -5.01 -3.30 -8.07
CA PRO A 132 -5.64 -2.33 -8.93
C PRO A 132 -6.86 -2.89 -9.66
N MET A 133 -7.89 -2.08 -9.81
CA MET A 133 -9.07 -2.44 -10.61
C MET A 133 -8.66 -2.82 -12.05
N SER A 134 -7.63 -2.18 -12.59
CA SER A 134 -7.10 -2.49 -13.93
C SER A 134 -6.51 -3.90 -14.02
N SER A 135 -6.16 -4.53 -12.90
CA SER A 135 -5.66 -5.91 -12.87
C SER A 135 -6.77 -6.96 -12.88
N ALA A 136 -8.03 -6.55 -12.77
CA ALA A 136 -9.16 -7.49 -12.78
C ALA A 136 -9.22 -8.32 -14.07
N ALA A 137 -8.80 -7.75 -15.19
CA ALA A 137 -8.75 -8.45 -16.47
C ALA A 137 -7.75 -9.62 -16.49
N ASP A 138 -6.76 -9.60 -15.60
CA ASP A 138 -5.73 -10.63 -15.52
C ASP A 138 -6.09 -11.77 -14.53
N ILE A 139 -7.18 -11.63 -13.79
CA ILE A 139 -7.64 -12.65 -12.85
C ILE A 139 -7.82 -14.04 -13.51
N PRO A 140 -8.37 -14.15 -14.73
CA PRO A 140 -8.48 -15.45 -15.38
C PRO A 140 -7.15 -16.16 -15.64
N THR A 141 -6.02 -15.45 -15.62
CA THR A 141 -4.69 -16.03 -15.77
C THR A 141 -4.18 -16.69 -14.49
N VAL A 142 -4.84 -16.43 -13.37
CA VAL A 142 -4.45 -16.97 -12.06
C VAL A 142 -5.05 -18.36 -11.89
N PRO A 143 -4.26 -19.36 -11.46
CA PRO A 143 -4.83 -20.68 -11.15
C PRO A 143 -5.95 -20.58 -10.12
N THR A 144 -7.04 -21.29 -10.35
CA THR A 144 -8.23 -21.25 -9.49
C THR A 144 -7.90 -21.58 -8.04
N GLU A 145 -7.03 -22.55 -7.84
CA GLU A 145 -6.60 -22.97 -6.49
C GLU A 145 -5.88 -21.84 -5.74
N LEU A 146 -5.04 -21.10 -6.44
CA LEU A 146 -4.34 -19.96 -5.87
C LEU A 146 -5.30 -18.80 -5.58
N PHE A 147 -6.17 -18.49 -6.53
CA PHE A 147 -7.18 -17.45 -6.37
C PHE A 147 -8.05 -17.69 -5.13
N ALA A 148 -8.44 -18.94 -4.89
CA ALA A 148 -9.29 -19.31 -3.77
C ALA A 148 -8.63 -19.14 -2.39
N LYS A 149 -7.30 -18.96 -2.34
CA LYS A 149 -6.55 -18.76 -1.09
C LYS A 149 -6.66 -17.36 -0.51
N PHE A 150 -7.15 -16.41 -1.28
CA PHE A 150 -7.14 -14.99 -0.90
C PHE A 150 -8.53 -14.39 -0.83
N GLN A 151 -8.64 -13.36 -0.01
CA GLN A 151 -9.71 -12.38 -0.05
C GLN A 151 -9.22 -11.18 -0.86
N PHE A 152 -9.87 -10.90 -1.99
CA PHE A 152 -9.47 -9.82 -2.88
C PHE A 152 -10.27 -8.54 -2.61
N SER A 153 -9.56 -7.42 -2.66
CA SER A 153 -10.14 -6.09 -2.74
C SER A 153 -9.51 -5.34 -3.90
N PHE A 154 -10.27 -4.48 -4.55
CA PHE A 154 -9.82 -3.72 -5.71
C PHE A 154 -9.81 -2.23 -5.37
N TYR A 155 -8.83 -1.50 -5.90
CA TYR A 155 -8.76 -0.06 -5.73
C TYR A 155 -8.57 0.62 -7.07
N SER A 156 -9.06 1.86 -7.19
CA SER A 156 -8.99 2.64 -8.43
C SER A 156 -8.18 3.92 -8.30
N SER A 157 -7.81 4.31 -7.07
CA SER A 157 -6.99 5.50 -6.80
C SER A 157 -6.10 5.24 -5.59
N PRO A 158 -5.04 6.04 -5.39
CA PRO A 158 -4.22 5.92 -4.19
C PRO A 158 -5.01 6.11 -2.90
N GLU A 159 -5.94 7.06 -2.86
CA GLU A 159 -6.81 7.32 -1.70
C GLU A 159 -7.71 6.12 -1.41
N ASP A 160 -8.29 5.54 -2.45
CA ASP A 160 -9.12 4.34 -2.33
C ASP A 160 -8.32 3.16 -1.77
N ALA A 161 -7.08 3.01 -2.20
CA ALA A 161 -6.19 1.96 -1.69
C ALA A 161 -5.93 2.14 -0.18
N VAL A 162 -5.70 3.35 0.28
CA VAL A 162 -5.49 3.64 1.70
C VAL A 162 -6.72 3.29 2.52
N ILE A 163 -7.89 3.70 2.06
CA ILE A 163 -9.17 3.45 2.74
C ILE A 163 -9.42 1.95 2.88
N LYS A 164 -9.25 1.21 1.80
CA LYS A 164 -9.47 -0.24 1.79
C LYS A 164 -8.43 -1.00 2.59
N ALA A 165 -7.17 -0.58 2.55
CA ALA A 165 -6.11 -1.22 3.33
C ALA A 165 -6.34 -1.08 4.84
N ALA A 166 -6.87 0.03 5.29
CA ALA A 166 -7.18 0.30 6.69
C ALA A 166 -8.59 -0.14 7.11
N GLY A 167 -9.41 -0.62 6.19
CA GLY A 167 -10.79 -1.03 6.50
C GLY A 167 -11.74 0.13 6.84
N ILE A 168 -11.39 1.37 6.52
CA ILE A 168 -12.16 2.56 6.89
C ILE A 168 -13.52 2.59 6.18
N GLU A 169 -13.57 2.12 4.93
CA GLU A 169 -14.79 2.10 4.12
C GLU A 169 -15.92 1.32 4.80
N GLU A 170 -15.62 0.21 5.46
CA GLU A 170 -16.61 -0.56 6.20
C GLU A 170 -17.24 0.23 7.34
N ILE A 171 -16.44 1.03 8.04
CA ILE A 171 -16.91 1.88 9.14
C ILE A 171 -17.82 2.97 8.61
N GLU A 172 -17.46 3.64 7.53
CA GLU A 172 -18.25 4.71 6.92
C GLU A 172 -19.60 4.20 6.41
N VAL A 173 -19.63 3.03 5.77
CA VAL A 173 -20.88 2.40 5.31
C VAL A 173 -21.81 2.11 6.48
N LYS A 174 -21.29 1.60 7.58
CA LYS A 174 -22.10 1.35 8.80
C LYS A 174 -22.67 2.63 9.38
N GLU A 175 -21.90 3.70 9.44
CA GLU A 175 -22.36 5.00 9.94
C GLU A 175 -23.47 5.59 9.07
N VAL A 176 -23.33 5.51 7.75
CA VAL A 176 -24.36 5.98 6.81
C VAL A 176 -25.64 5.16 6.97
N THR A 177 -25.54 3.85 7.15
CA THR A 177 -26.72 2.99 7.34
C THR A 177 -27.47 3.36 8.65
N VAL A 178 -26.75 3.62 9.73
CA VAL A 178 -27.33 4.04 11.01
C VAL A 178 -27.96 5.43 10.87
N GLY A 179 -27.33 6.36 10.17
CA GLY A 179 -27.89 7.69 9.93
C GLY A 179 -29.12 7.69 9.04
N GLY A 180 -29.24 6.72 8.13
CA GLY A 180 -30.40 6.58 7.24
C GLY A 180 -31.67 6.07 7.91
N ASN A 181 -31.60 5.62 9.15
CA ASN A 181 -32.72 5.12 9.92
C ASN A 181 -33.35 6.19 10.85
N VAL A 182 -32.88 7.40 10.73
CA VAL A 182 -33.44 8.56 11.42
C VAL A 182 -34.27 9.38 10.44
#